data_c8fb6805a5eab068a13f166284308970
#
_entry.id   c8fb6805a5eab068a13f166284308970
#
_cell.length_a   1.000
_cell.length_b   1.000
_cell.length_c   1.000
_cell.angle_alpha   90.00
_cell.angle_beta   90.00
_cell.angle_gamma   90.00
#
_symmetry.space_group_name_H-M   'P 1'
#
loop_
_entity.id
_entity.type
_entity.pdbx_description
1 polymer ?
#
loop_
_entity_poly.entity_id
_entity_poly.type
_entity_poly.pdbx_seq_one_letter_code
_entity_poly.pdbx_strand_id
1 'polypeptide(L)'
;MEHTLIVAGIGPGDPDYILPKAQKAIEGARYLVGGRRALSDYAKSSQETYPVTGKLSLLADWLEEALKKDYVVVMVSGDPGYYSLLPWLKKRFPEHPIEVIPGISSVQACFALVKEPWQGALWLSFHGRVPEEKDTSYMPGRKLAFLTDHEHNPAYIARYLMEKGWPKETRAAAVEHISYENQHLSDSTLEELSHLEGYGESVMVVMG
;
A
#
# COMPACT_ATOMS: atom_id res chain seq x y z
N MET A 1 -9.99 12.87 28.70
CA MET A 1 -9.28 11.63 28.33
C MET A 1 -8.93 11.73 26.87
N GLU A 2 -7.73 11.35 26.52
CA GLU A 2 -7.30 11.34 25.13
C GLU A 2 -7.87 10.11 24.44
N HIS A 3 -8.64 10.32 23.37
CA HIS A 3 -9.21 9.23 22.60
C HIS A 3 -8.16 8.56 21.69
N THR A 4 -8.35 7.29 21.39
CA THR A 4 -7.43 6.46 20.61
C THR A 4 -7.54 6.75 19.12
N LEU A 5 -6.40 6.87 18.45
CA LEU A 5 -6.29 6.88 17.01
C LEU A 5 -6.01 5.44 16.53
N ILE A 6 -6.97 4.83 15.85
CA ILE A 6 -6.85 3.47 15.30
C ILE A 6 -6.45 3.56 13.83
N VAL A 7 -5.31 2.99 13.47
CA VAL A 7 -4.87 2.90 12.06
C VAL A 7 -5.11 1.47 11.58
N ALA A 8 -6.09 1.30 10.70
CA ALA A 8 -6.56 0.00 10.25
C ALA A 8 -6.19 -0.28 8.79
N GLY A 9 -5.45 -1.36 8.55
CA GLY A 9 -5.21 -1.90 7.22
C GLY A 9 -6.48 -2.56 6.68
N ILE A 10 -6.90 -2.13 5.48
CA ILE A 10 -8.11 -2.65 4.83
C ILE A 10 -7.82 -3.65 3.71
N GLY A 11 -6.58 -4.13 3.62
CA GLY A 11 -6.20 -5.07 2.58
C GLY A 11 -5.98 -4.43 1.21
N PRO A 12 -5.68 -5.25 0.18
CA PRO A 12 -5.29 -4.77 -1.15
C PRO A 12 -6.46 -4.28 -2.00
N GLY A 13 -7.71 -4.63 -1.66
CA GLY A 13 -8.88 -4.18 -2.43
C GLY A 13 -10.14 -4.98 -2.18
N ASP A 14 -10.11 -6.29 -2.36
CA ASP A 14 -11.24 -7.18 -2.13
C ASP A 14 -11.63 -7.20 -0.65
N PRO A 15 -12.92 -7.02 -0.31
CA PRO A 15 -13.42 -7.08 1.06
C PRO A 15 -13.09 -8.36 1.82
N ASP A 16 -12.90 -9.49 1.14
CA ASP A 16 -12.54 -10.76 1.77
C ASP A 16 -11.12 -10.73 2.39
N TYR A 17 -10.30 -9.76 2.01
CA TYR A 17 -8.97 -9.55 2.58
C TYR A 17 -8.94 -8.61 3.79
N ILE A 18 -10.08 -8.03 4.18
CA ILE A 18 -10.12 -7.22 5.39
C ILE A 18 -10.18 -8.12 6.63
N LEU A 19 -9.34 -7.83 7.60
CA LEU A 19 -9.38 -8.58 8.86
C LEU A 19 -10.65 -8.27 9.66
N PRO A 20 -11.30 -9.26 10.30
CA PRO A 20 -12.49 -9.04 11.12
C PRO A 20 -12.30 -7.99 12.22
N LYS A 21 -11.07 -7.83 12.75
CA LYS A 21 -10.75 -6.79 13.72
C LYS A 21 -10.81 -5.39 13.10
N ALA A 22 -10.30 -5.22 11.88
CA ALA A 22 -10.36 -3.95 11.15
C ALA A 22 -11.81 -3.60 10.79
N GLN A 23 -12.55 -4.56 10.27
CA GLN A 23 -13.96 -4.39 9.95
C GLN A 23 -14.80 -3.94 11.16
N LYS A 24 -14.64 -4.61 12.31
CA LYS A 24 -15.33 -4.23 13.55
C LYS A 24 -14.97 -2.82 14.03
N ALA A 25 -13.69 -2.43 13.92
CA ALA A 25 -13.26 -1.09 14.29
C ALA A 25 -13.91 -0.03 13.39
N ILE A 26 -13.93 -0.26 12.06
CA ILE A 26 -14.56 0.62 11.07
C ILE A 26 -16.06 0.73 11.32
N GLU A 27 -16.76 -0.40 11.51
CA GLU A 27 -18.21 -0.42 11.70
C GLU A 27 -18.66 0.26 13.00
N GLY A 28 -17.85 0.19 14.05
CA GLY A 28 -18.13 0.76 15.36
C GLY A 28 -17.72 2.23 15.50
N ALA A 29 -16.89 2.77 14.60
CA ALA A 29 -16.38 4.12 14.70
C ALA A 29 -17.46 5.17 14.37
N ARG A 30 -17.46 6.27 15.11
CA ARG A 30 -18.18 7.49 14.73
C ARG A 30 -17.42 8.30 13.67
N TYR A 31 -16.10 8.36 13.79
CA TYR A 31 -15.22 9.16 12.94
C TYR A 31 -14.33 8.27 12.08
N LEU A 32 -14.43 8.40 10.75
CA LEU A 32 -13.63 7.64 9.79
C LEU A 32 -12.80 8.56 8.90
N VAL A 33 -11.56 8.17 8.69
CA VAL A 33 -10.65 8.78 7.72
C VAL A 33 -10.21 7.70 6.73
N GLY A 34 -10.12 8.05 5.45
CA GLY A 34 -9.64 7.11 4.44
C GLY A 34 -9.56 7.71 3.05
N GLY A 35 -9.01 7.00 2.09
CA GLY A 35 -9.12 7.34 0.67
C GLY A 35 -10.60 7.37 0.24
N ARG A 36 -10.92 8.13 -0.80
CA ARG A 36 -12.32 8.29 -1.27
C ARG A 36 -13.01 6.94 -1.52
N ARG A 37 -12.29 5.99 -2.13
CA ARG A 37 -12.82 4.66 -2.38
C ARG A 37 -13.09 3.91 -1.08
N ALA A 38 -12.12 3.86 -0.15
CA ALA A 38 -12.30 3.20 1.14
C ALA A 38 -13.51 3.76 1.91
N LEU A 39 -13.72 5.07 1.88
CA LEU A 39 -14.89 5.69 2.47
C LEU A 39 -16.19 5.30 1.74
N SER A 40 -16.17 5.24 0.41
CA SER A 40 -17.33 4.77 -0.38
C SER A 40 -17.72 3.33 -0.07
N ASP A 41 -16.72 2.46 0.12
CA ASP A 41 -16.93 1.02 0.29
C ASP A 41 -17.33 0.64 1.72
N TYR A 42 -16.79 1.35 2.72
CA TYR A 42 -16.92 0.94 4.13
C TYR A 42 -17.67 1.91 5.05
N ALA A 43 -17.82 3.19 4.68
CA ALA A 43 -18.47 4.15 5.55
C ALA A 43 -20.01 4.01 5.55
N LYS A 44 -20.61 4.14 6.73
CA LYS A 44 -22.08 4.21 6.91
C LYS A 44 -22.54 5.66 6.93
N SER A 45 -23.76 5.92 6.52
CA SER A 45 -24.35 7.29 6.51
C SER A 45 -24.43 7.97 7.89
N SER A 46 -24.35 7.17 8.97
CA SER A 46 -24.33 7.67 10.35
C SER A 46 -22.94 8.11 10.82
N GLN A 47 -21.90 7.89 10.07
CA GLN A 47 -20.51 8.18 10.43
C GLN A 47 -20.06 9.52 9.86
N GLU A 48 -19.26 10.25 10.61
CA GLU A 48 -18.58 11.46 10.15
C GLU A 48 -17.27 11.08 9.46
N THR A 49 -17.12 11.44 8.20
CA THR A 49 -16.00 11.00 7.36
C THR A 49 -15.10 12.12 6.90
N TYR A 50 -13.80 11.84 6.74
CA TYR A 50 -12.85 12.76 6.14
C TYR A 50 -11.99 12.06 5.07
N PRO A 51 -12.01 12.52 3.81
CA PRO A 51 -11.21 11.93 2.75
C PRO A 51 -9.74 12.36 2.85
N VAL A 52 -8.82 11.40 2.84
CA VAL A 52 -7.39 11.71 2.74
C VAL A 52 -7.10 12.34 1.38
N THR A 53 -6.49 13.52 1.43
CA THR A 53 -6.01 14.27 0.26
C THR A 53 -4.56 14.67 0.48
N GLY A 54 -3.90 15.28 -0.51
CA GLY A 54 -2.54 15.80 -0.36
C GLY A 54 -2.39 16.92 0.71
N LYS A 55 -3.49 17.45 1.25
CA LYS A 55 -3.49 18.54 2.26
C LYS A 55 -3.53 17.97 3.68
N LEU A 56 -2.41 17.41 4.14
CA LEU A 56 -2.33 16.78 5.47
C LEU A 56 -2.54 17.74 6.65
N SER A 57 -2.33 19.05 6.49
CA SER A 57 -2.63 20.04 7.54
C SER A 57 -4.12 20.09 7.87
N LEU A 58 -4.99 20.08 6.85
CA LEU A 58 -6.44 20.07 7.06
C LEU A 58 -6.92 18.76 7.69
N LEU A 59 -6.28 17.64 7.35
CA LEU A 59 -6.55 16.37 8.00
C LEU A 59 -6.17 16.42 9.49
N ALA A 60 -5.02 17.06 9.83
CA ALA A 60 -4.60 17.22 11.22
C ALA A 60 -5.63 17.99 12.03
N ASP A 61 -6.09 19.14 11.52
CA ASP A 61 -7.09 19.97 12.20
C ASP A 61 -8.39 19.21 12.44
N TRP A 62 -8.85 18.46 11.45
CA TRP A 62 -10.05 17.63 11.58
C TRP A 62 -9.88 16.50 12.60
N LEU A 63 -8.72 15.80 12.59
CA LEU A 63 -8.41 14.74 13.54
C LEU A 63 -8.35 15.25 14.98
N GLU A 64 -7.74 16.44 15.21
CA GLU A 64 -7.71 17.07 16.53
C GLU A 64 -9.11 17.33 17.08
N GLU A 65 -10.03 17.82 16.26
CA GLU A 65 -11.41 18.07 16.68
C GLU A 65 -12.22 16.78 16.90
N ALA A 66 -11.99 15.76 16.08
CA ALA A 66 -12.65 14.46 16.23
C ALA A 66 -12.17 13.72 17.48
N LEU A 67 -10.84 13.70 17.73
CA LEU A 67 -10.22 13.05 18.88
C LEU A 67 -10.56 13.69 20.24
N LYS A 68 -11.08 14.91 20.26
CA LYS A 68 -11.66 15.50 21.49
C LYS A 68 -12.99 14.84 21.87
N LYS A 69 -13.68 14.21 20.94
CA LYS A 69 -15.06 13.74 21.09
C LYS A 69 -15.14 12.23 21.20
N ASP A 70 -14.35 11.49 20.40
CA ASP A 70 -14.35 10.02 20.36
C ASP A 70 -13.07 9.50 19.67
N TYR A 71 -12.88 8.17 19.68
CA TYR A 71 -11.81 7.55 18.90
C TYR A 71 -12.04 7.74 17.39
N VAL A 72 -10.95 7.74 16.63
CA VAL A 72 -10.98 7.88 15.18
C VAL A 72 -10.35 6.66 14.53
N VAL A 73 -10.98 6.13 13.49
CA VAL A 73 -10.38 5.07 12.66
C VAL A 73 -9.86 5.66 11.35
N VAL A 74 -8.57 5.47 11.10
CA VAL A 74 -7.91 5.84 9.85
C VAL A 74 -7.69 4.56 9.05
N MET A 75 -8.44 4.42 7.95
CA MET A 75 -8.30 3.32 7.00
C MET A 75 -7.14 3.58 6.05
N VAL A 76 -6.26 2.60 5.89
CA VAL A 76 -5.15 2.63 4.93
C VAL A 76 -5.21 1.38 4.03
N SER A 77 -4.97 1.54 2.75
CA SER A 77 -4.88 0.41 1.82
C SER A 77 -3.71 -0.50 2.20
N GLY A 78 -3.88 -1.80 2.05
CA GLY A 78 -2.87 -2.78 2.40
C GLY A 78 -2.65 -2.87 3.91
N ASP A 79 -1.39 -2.76 4.32
CA ASP A 79 -0.91 -2.81 5.70
C ASP A 79 -0.37 -1.46 6.17
N PRO A 80 -0.72 -1.01 7.40
CA PRO A 80 -0.22 0.26 7.94
C PRO A 80 1.29 0.37 8.07
N GLY A 81 2.02 -0.74 8.16
CA GLY A 81 3.46 -0.78 8.29
C GLY A 81 4.22 -0.55 6.97
N TYR A 82 3.52 -0.53 5.82
CA TYR A 82 4.17 -0.44 4.52
C TYR A 82 3.73 0.79 3.72
N TYR A 83 4.60 1.81 3.65
CA TYR A 83 4.39 3.08 2.93
C TYR A 83 3.01 3.71 3.12
N SER A 84 2.56 3.81 4.35
CA SER A 84 1.25 4.32 4.71
C SER A 84 1.31 5.68 5.43
N LEU A 85 0.15 6.15 5.87
CA LEU A 85 0.00 7.37 6.66
C LEU A 85 0.49 7.21 8.13
N LEU A 86 0.73 5.98 8.61
CA LEU A 86 1.09 5.69 10.00
C LEU A 86 2.29 6.49 10.54
N PRO A 87 3.43 6.61 9.81
CA PRO A 87 4.58 7.40 10.30
C PRO A 87 4.23 8.87 10.53
N TRP A 88 3.42 9.46 9.65
CA TRP A 88 2.99 10.84 9.78
C TRP A 88 2.06 11.01 10.99
N LEU A 89 1.09 10.11 11.17
CA LEU A 89 0.17 10.13 12.33
C LEU A 89 0.94 10.03 13.65
N LYS A 90 1.89 9.11 13.78
CA LYS A 90 2.74 8.96 14.96
C LYS A 90 3.52 10.23 15.29
N LYS A 91 4.04 10.91 14.27
CA LYS A 91 4.78 12.17 14.44
C LYS A 91 3.86 13.34 14.82
N ARG A 92 2.65 13.38 14.26
CA ARG A 92 1.73 14.50 14.43
C ARG A 92 0.91 14.43 15.71
N PHE A 93 0.63 13.22 16.20
CA PHE A 93 -0.20 12.95 17.38
C PHE A 93 0.54 12.12 18.43
N PRO A 94 1.70 12.58 18.94
CA PRO A 94 2.52 11.81 19.87
C PRO A 94 1.85 11.60 21.24
N GLU A 95 0.92 12.46 21.63
CA GLU A 95 0.22 12.40 22.91
C GLU A 95 -1.01 11.47 22.90
N HIS A 96 -1.50 11.08 21.69
CA HIS A 96 -2.64 10.20 21.59
C HIS A 96 -2.22 8.72 21.55
N PRO A 97 -2.95 7.83 22.24
CA PRO A 97 -2.77 6.40 22.09
C PRO A 97 -3.03 5.99 20.63
N ILE A 98 -2.08 5.28 20.02
CA ILE A 98 -2.24 4.77 18.65
C ILE A 98 -2.34 3.25 18.70
N GLU A 99 -3.47 2.72 18.22
CA GLU A 99 -3.64 1.30 17.95
C GLU A 99 -3.44 1.05 16.45
N VAL A 100 -2.66 0.01 16.11
CA VAL A 100 -2.45 -0.39 14.72
C VAL A 100 -3.07 -1.77 14.51
N ILE A 101 -4.00 -1.85 13.56
CA ILE A 101 -4.57 -3.12 13.10
C ILE A 101 -3.91 -3.45 11.77
N PRO A 102 -3.16 -4.57 11.67
CA PRO A 102 -2.48 -4.94 10.43
C PRO A 102 -3.47 -5.25 9.30
N GLY A 103 -2.97 -5.27 8.08
CA GLY A 103 -3.71 -5.70 6.90
C GLY A 103 -2.84 -6.52 5.96
N ILE A 104 -3.43 -7.11 4.93
CA ILE A 104 -2.69 -7.80 3.88
C ILE A 104 -2.20 -6.75 2.90
N SER A 105 -0.87 -6.62 2.74
CA SER A 105 -0.31 -5.68 1.77
C SER A 105 -0.49 -6.18 0.34
N SER A 106 -0.54 -5.25 -0.61
CA SER A 106 -0.55 -5.58 -2.04
C SER A 106 0.69 -6.40 -2.47
N VAL A 107 1.82 -6.20 -1.81
CA VAL A 107 3.05 -6.99 -2.04
C VAL A 107 2.84 -8.45 -1.62
N GLN A 108 2.26 -8.72 -0.44
CA GLN A 108 1.96 -10.08 -0.01
C GLN A 108 0.98 -10.77 -0.97
N ALA A 109 -0.07 -10.05 -1.38
CA ALA A 109 -1.04 -10.56 -2.34
C ALA A 109 -0.39 -10.85 -3.71
N CYS A 110 0.54 -9.99 -4.18
CA CYS A 110 1.30 -10.22 -5.41
C CYS A 110 2.14 -11.49 -5.33
N PHE A 111 2.90 -11.70 -4.26
CA PHE A 111 3.69 -12.92 -4.07
C PHE A 111 2.81 -14.18 -4.02
N ALA A 112 1.63 -14.10 -3.42
CA ALA A 112 0.66 -15.21 -3.41
C ALA A 112 0.16 -15.54 -4.82
N LEU A 113 -0.12 -14.53 -5.65
CA LEU A 113 -0.55 -14.72 -7.05
C LEU A 113 0.51 -15.44 -7.89
N VAL A 114 1.78 -15.03 -7.75
CA VAL A 114 2.90 -15.63 -8.49
C VAL A 114 3.42 -16.93 -7.85
N LYS A 115 2.80 -17.35 -6.72
CA LYS A 115 3.12 -18.60 -5.98
C LYS A 115 4.57 -18.65 -5.50
N GLU A 116 5.10 -17.49 -5.08
CA GLU A 116 6.45 -17.35 -4.54
C GLU A 116 6.44 -16.92 -3.08
N PRO A 117 7.34 -17.44 -2.24
CA PRO A 117 7.52 -16.92 -0.90
C PRO A 117 8.16 -15.53 -0.94
N TRP A 118 7.60 -14.57 -0.21
CA TRP A 118 8.15 -13.22 -0.06
C TRP A 118 9.32 -13.13 0.94
N GLN A 119 9.65 -14.24 1.60
CA GLN A 119 10.78 -14.31 2.54
C GLN A 119 12.08 -13.88 1.84
N GLY A 120 12.82 -12.98 2.47
CA GLY A 120 14.07 -12.44 1.95
C GLY A 120 13.92 -11.37 0.85
N ALA A 121 12.70 -11.04 0.43
CA ALA A 121 12.49 -9.97 -0.53
C ALA A 121 12.71 -8.59 0.12
N LEU A 122 13.38 -7.68 -0.59
CA LEU A 122 13.43 -6.27 -0.23
C LEU A 122 12.17 -5.58 -0.76
N TRP A 123 11.46 -4.91 0.13
CA TRP A 123 10.22 -4.20 -0.19
C TRP A 123 10.50 -2.72 -0.33
N LEU A 124 10.37 -2.23 -1.55
CA LEU A 124 10.77 -0.89 -1.96
C LEU A 124 9.57 -0.14 -2.55
N SER A 125 9.71 1.14 -2.79
CA SER A 125 8.67 1.96 -3.42
C SER A 125 9.29 2.92 -4.42
N PHE A 126 8.75 2.91 -5.62
CA PHE A 126 8.94 3.96 -6.62
C PHE A 126 7.83 5.03 -6.57
N HIS A 127 6.82 4.84 -5.75
CA HIS A 127 5.72 5.80 -5.66
C HIS A 127 6.20 7.14 -5.08
N GLY A 128 6.34 8.14 -5.94
CA GLY A 128 6.83 9.48 -5.61
C GLY A 128 8.30 9.53 -5.15
N ARG A 129 9.10 8.50 -5.44
CA ARG A 129 10.53 8.41 -5.05
C ARG A 129 11.28 7.41 -5.91
N VAL A 130 12.60 7.43 -5.83
CA VAL A 130 13.47 6.39 -6.39
C VAL A 130 14.22 5.73 -5.24
N PRO A 131 14.24 4.37 -5.14
CA PRO A 131 15.02 3.65 -4.14
C PRO A 131 16.52 3.90 -4.27
N GLU A 132 17.26 3.65 -3.18
CA GLU A 132 18.72 3.75 -3.23
C GLU A 132 19.32 2.67 -4.16
N GLU A 133 20.36 3.02 -4.89
CA GLU A 133 20.99 2.12 -5.87
C GLU A 133 21.49 0.81 -5.26
N LYS A 134 22.02 0.85 -4.02
CA LYS A 134 22.48 -0.34 -3.29
C LYS A 134 21.37 -1.38 -3.09
N ASP A 135 20.10 -0.93 -2.99
CA ASP A 135 18.94 -1.78 -2.75
C ASP A 135 18.39 -2.38 -4.06
N THR A 136 18.70 -1.75 -5.21
CA THR A 136 18.22 -2.16 -6.52
C THR A 136 19.28 -2.85 -7.40
N SER A 137 20.56 -2.82 -7.01
CA SER A 137 21.63 -3.50 -7.72
C SER A 137 21.44 -5.02 -7.77
N TYR A 138 21.81 -5.64 -8.87
CA TYR A 138 21.72 -7.10 -9.04
C TYR A 138 22.58 -7.86 -8.02
N MET A 139 22.00 -8.88 -7.45
CA MET A 139 22.68 -9.94 -6.69
C MET A 139 21.96 -11.27 -6.96
N PRO A 140 22.69 -12.38 -7.21
CA PRO A 140 22.05 -13.68 -7.38
C PRO A 140 21.17 -14.05 -6.17
N GLY A 141 19.96 -14.52 -6.44
CA GLY A 141 18.96 -14.89 -5.41
C GLY A 141 18.25 -13.70 -4.73
N ARG A 142 18.55 -12.44 -5.13
CA ARG A 142 17.85 -11.27 -4.59
C ARG A 142 16.43 -11.20 -5.12
N LYS A 143 15.48 -11.04 -4.20
CA LYS A 143 14.08 -10.76 -4.55
C LYS A 143 13.76 -9.31 -4.22
N LEU A 144 13.06 -8.62 -5.13
CA LEU A 144 12.61 -7.25 -4.94
C LEU A 144 11.09 -7.17 -5.10
N ALA A 145 10.46 -6.27 -4.36
CA ALA A 145 9.06 -5.93 -4.54
C ALA A 145 8.91 -4.41 -4.53
N PHE A 146 8.08 -3.89 -5.42
CA PHE A 146 7.92 -2.46 -5.64
C PHE A 146 6.46 -2.03 -5.63
N LEU A 147 6.17 -0.94 -4.93
CA LEU A 147 5.02 -0.10 -5.26
C LEU A 147 5.43 0.83 -6.40
N THR A 148 4.58 0.95 -7.40
CA THR A 148 4.83 1.75 -8.61
C THR A 148 3.94 3.00 -8.63
N ASP A 149 4.19 3.89 -9.57
CA ASP A 149 3.30 5.00 -9.93
C ASP A 149 3.21 5.14 -11.46
N HIS A 150 2.53 6.18 -11.96
CA HIS A 150 2.35 6.39 -13.39
C HIS A 150 3.68 6.66 -14.12
N GLU A 151 4.62 7.38 -13.48
CA GLU A 151 5.93 7.70 -14.07
C GLU A 151 6.88 6.51 -13.97
N HIS A 152 6.89 5.86 -12.79
CA HIS A 152 7.70 4.69 -12.50
C HIS A 152 6.82 3.43 -12.55
N ASN A 153 6.27 3.17 -13.72
CA ASN A 153 5.46 1.98 -14.00
C ASN A 153 6.34 0.72 -14.17
N PRO A 154 5.76 -0.49 -14.28
CA PRO A 154 6.53 -1.72 -14.40
C PRO A 154 7.52 -1.73 -15.57
N ALA A 155 7.18 -1.13 -16.71
CA ALA A 155 8.08 -1.06 -17.85
C ALA A 155 9.30 -0.17 -17.57
N TYR A 156 9.10 0.97 -16.89
CA TYR A 156 10.20 1.80 -16.43
C TYR A 156 11.11 1.04 -15.46
N ILE A 157 10.53 0.38 -14.44
CA ILE A 157 11.30 -0.34 -13.43
C ILE A 157 12.08 -1.50 -14.06
N ALA A 158 11.49 -2.23 -15.00
CA ALA A 158 12.18 -3.31 -15.71
C ALA A 158 13.42 -2.79 -16.47
N ARG A 159 13.30 -1.69 -17.22
CA ARG A 159 14.45 -1.04 -17.89
C ARG A 159 15.48 -0.57 -16.89
N TYR A 160 15.05 0.13 -15.84
CA TYR A 160 15.93 0.62 -14.77
C TYR A 160 16.75 -0.52 -14.13
N LEU A 161 16.12 -1.66 -13.82
CA LEU A 161 16.83 -2.80 -13.23
C LEU A 161 17.83 -3.43 -14.22
N MET A 162 17.49 -3.59 -15.49
CA MET A 162 18.42 -4.07 -16.51
C MET A 162 19.63 -3.14 -16.66
N GLU A 163 19.46 -1.81 -16.59
CA GLU A 163 20.55 -0.84 -16.55
C GLU A 163 21.43 -0.97 -15.30
N LYS A 164 20.88 -1.50 -14.19
CA LYS A 164 21.62 -1.81 -12.96
C LYS A 164 22.21 -3.23 -12.93
N GLY A 165 22.26 -3.91 -14.07
CA GLY A 165 22.95 -5.18 -14.28
C GLY A 165 22.08 -6.42 -14.03
N TRP A 166 20.77 -6.28 -13.89
CA TRP A 166 19.89 -7.43 -13.81
C TRP A 166 19.82 -8.16 -15.17
N PRO A 167 19.94 -9.49 -15.19
CA PRO A 167 19.74 -10.26 -16.42
C PRO A 167 18.36 -10.04 -16.98
N LYS A 168 18.25 -9.85 -18.28
CA LYS A 168 16.98 -9.56 -18.96
C LYS A 168 15.97 -10.71 -18.87
N GLU A 169 16.46 -11.94 -18.71
CA GLU A 169 15.68 -13.15 -18.51
C GLU A 169 15.19 -13.34 -17.07
N THR A 170 15.56 -12.44 -16.15
CA THR A 170 15.11 -12.52 -14.76
C THR A 170 13.58 -12.49 -14.70
N ARG A 171 12.99 -13.50 -14.01
CA ARG A 171 11.54 -13.56 -13.82
C ARG A 171 11.06 -12.36 -13.05
N ALA A 172 10.02 -11.72 -13.54
CA ALA A 172 9.37 -10.60 -12.91
C ALA A 172 7.87 -10.63 -13.18
N ALA A 173 7.09 -10.13 -12.24
CA ALA A 173 5.65 -10.02 -12.40
C ALA A 173 5.15 -8.63 -12.00
N ALA A 174 4.16 -8.14 -12.72
CA ALA A 174 3.46 -6.90 -12.42
C ALA A 174 1.96 -7.18 -12.28
N VAL A 175 1.34 -6.60 -11.25
CA VAL A 175 -0.10 -6.74 -10.99
C VAL A 175 -0.70 -5.37 -10.84
N GLU A 176 -1.69 -5.05 -11.67
CA GLU A 176 -2.54 -3.88 -11.55
C GLU A 176 -3.90 -4.29 -10.97
N HIS A 177 -4.54 -3.37 -10.24
CA HIS A 177 -5.85 -3.61 -9.59
C HIS A 177 -5.90 -4.92 -8.78
N ILE A 178 -4.82 -5.19 -8.04
CA ILE A 178 -4.68 -6.43 -7.28
C ILE A 178 -5.89 -6.68 -6.38
N SER A 179 -6.44 -7.88 -6.44
CA SER A 179 -7.64 -8.37 -5.77
C SER A 179 -8.99 -7.76 -6.22
N TYR A 180 -9.00 -6.91 -7.23
CA TYR A 180 -10.25 -6.42 -7.85
C TYR A 180 -10.69 -7.32 -9.00
N GLU A 181 -11.97 -7.21 -9.42
CA GLU A 181 -12.52 -7.96 -10.56
C GLU A 181 -11.74 -7.72 -11.87
N ASN A 182 -11.20 -6.51 -12.05
CA ASN A 182 -10.37 -6.13 -13.19
C ASN A 182 -8.87 -6.31 -12.94
N GLN A 183 -8.48 -7.21 -12.01
CA GLN A 183 -7.07 -7.53 -11.77
C GLN A 183 -6.39 -7.98 -13.06
N HIS A 184 -5.24 -7.38 -13.34
CA HIS A 184 -4.41 -7.74 -14.48
C HIS A 184 -3.00 -8.13 -14.02
N LEU A 185 -2.61 -9.38 -14.29
CA LEU A 185 -1.30 -9.94 -13.95
C LEU A 185 -0.50 -10.20 -15.23
N SER A 186 0.74 -9.68 -15.28
CA SER A 186 1.79 -10.11 -16.21
C SER A 186 2.90 -10.77 -15.42
N ASP A 187 3.14 -12.06 -15.63
CA ASP A 187 4.23 -12.86 -15.01
C ASP A 187 5.11 -13.39 -16.12
N SER A 188 6.31 -12.81 -16.29
CA SER A 188 7.21 -13.11 -17.41
C SER A 188 8.67 -12.75 -17.07
N THR A 189 9.38 -12.01 -17.93
CA THR A 189 10.76 -11.59 -17.73
C THR A 189 10.89 -10.06 -17.65
N LEU A 190 12.03 -9.57 -17.15
CA LEU A 190 12.31 -8.12 -17.17
C LEU A 190 12.29 -7.57 -18.61
N GLU A 191 12.81 -8.33 -19.60
CA GLU A 191 12.79 -7.90 -21.00
C GLU A 191 11.36 -7.70 -21.49
N GLU A 192 10.47 -8.68 -21.26
CA GLU A 192 9.07 -8.60 -21.70
C GLU A 192 8.31 -7.50 -20.95
N LEU A 193 8.50 -7.40 -19.62
CA LEU A 193 7.87 -6.33 -18.85
C LEU A 193 8.34 -4.91 -19.26
N SER A 194 9.56 -4.78 -19.80
CA SER A 194 10.07 -3.48 -20.27
C SER A 194 9.30 -2.89 -21.45
N HIS A 195 8.49 -3.71 -22.13
CA HIS A 195 7.65 -3.33 -23.27
C HIS A 195 6.17 -3.24 -22.91
N LEU A 196 5.79 -3.47 -21.63
CA LEU A 196 4.40 -3.35 -21.21
C LEU A 196 3.88 -1.93 -21.38
N GLU A 197 2.66 -1.84 -21.89
CA GLU A 197 1.91 -0.59 -21.99
C GLU A 197 0.65 -0.65 -21.11
N GLY A 198 0.14 0.52 -20.72
CA GLY A 198 -1.15 0.65 -20.05
C GLY A 198 -1.15 0.37 -18.54
N TYR A 199 -0.01 0.05 -17.93
CA TYR A 199 0.09 -0.09 -16.48
C TYR A 199 0.25 1.26 -15.80
N GLY A 200 -0.62 1.51 -14.80
CA GLY A 200 -0.52 2.65 -13.89
C GLY A 200 0.07 2.25 -12.53
N GLU A 201 -0.61 2.65 -11.45
CA GLU A 201 -0.25 2.24 -10.09
C GLU A 201 -0.44 0.72 -9.93
N SER A 202 0.66 0.03 -9.68
CA SER A 202 0.67 -1.43 -9.63
C SER A 202 1.68 -1.94 -8.59
N VAL A 203 1.76 -3.22 -8.42
CA VAL A 203 2.82 -3.90 -7.66
C VAL A 203 3.66 -4.71 -8.63
N MET A 204 4.97 -4.60 -8.52
CA MET A 204 5.92 -5.39 -9.28
C MET A 204 6.80 -6.20 -8.35
N VAL A 205 7.03 -7.47 -8.68
CA VAL A 205 7.99 -8.34 -7.97
C VAL A 205 9.02 -8.90 -8.95
N VAL A 206 10.26 -9.07 -8.49
CA VAL A 206 11.38 -9.55 -9.29
C VAL A 206 12.11 -10.64 -8.53
N MET A 207 12.36 -11.77 -9.18
CA MET A 207 12.96 -12.98 -8.62
C MET A 207 14.31 -13.22 -9.31
N GLY A 208 15.40 -12.72 -8.72
CA GLY A 208 16.76 -12.83 -9.24
C GLY A 208 17.51 -14.11 -8.85
#